data_79e1ac81e3e0252e6b4f42df8d1514d2
#
_entry.id   79e1ac81e3e0252e6b4f42df8d1514d2
#
_cell.length_a   1.000
_cell.length_b   1.000
_cell.length_c   1.000
_cell.angle_alpha   90.00
_cell.angle_beta   90.00
_cell.angle_gamma   90.00
#
_symmetry.space_group_name_H-M   'P 1'
#
loop_
_entity.id
_entity.type
_entity.pdbx_description
1 polymer ?
#
loop_
_entity_poly.entity_id
_entity_poly.type
_entity_poly.pdbx_seq_one_letter_code
_entity_poly.pdbx_strand_id
1 'polypeptide(L)'
;MYDKPEEYNPKETKTFAKFVFRFVDLFLVRNDVPFFGKIAKKIRCFLARRISNGIEKGAVIEKGAIIVPGVVCESHACIGINCVTCWGLHIGKHTMMGPDCRFYSFSHKRATAGKCAFKGTELPEPIFIGKDCWIGYNAVVTGGVIIGEGVTIGALSVVTHDVPPFCLAAGVPAMVKKQYEIPEGYYE
;
A
#
# COMPACT_ATOMS: atom_id res chain seq x y z
N MET A 1 7.70 -0.56 17.02
CA MET A 1 8.82 0.13 16.32
C MET A 1 8.93 -0.54 14.97
N TYR A 2 8.61 0.16 13.89
CA TYR A 2 8.70 -0.43 12.54
C TYR A 2 10.16 -0.57 12.14
N ASP A 3 10.56 -1.76 11.67
CA ASP A 3 11.90 -1.94 11.11
C ASP A 3 12.05 -1.02 9.90
N LYS A 4 13.22 -0.37 9.80
CA LYS A 4 13.52 0.45 8.63
C LYS A 4 13.47 -0.45 7.39
N PRO A 5 12.76 -0.03 6.32
CA PRO A 5 12.77 -0.78 5.07
C PRO A 5 14.20 -0.91 4.55
N GLU A 6 14.45 -1.98 3.78
CA GLU A 6 15.72 -2.15 3.06
C GLU A 6 16.10 -0.86 2.33
N GLU A 7 17.40 -0.57 2.28
CA GLU A 7 17.89 0.66 1.65
C GLU A 7 17.37 0.77 0.22
N TYR A 8 16.83 1.94 -0.13
CA TYR A 8 16.29 2.18 -1.47
C TYR A 8 17.36 1.95 -2.53
N ASN A 9 17.18 0.93 -3.36
CA ASN A 9 18.03 0.65 -4.50
C ASN A 9 17.30 0.98 -5.82
N PRO A 10 17.59 2.11 -6.44
CA PRO A 10 16.94 2.51 -7.70
C PRO A 10 17.23 1.56 -8.87
N LYS A 11 18.26 0.73 -8.77
CA LYS A 11 18.64 -0.26 -9.79
C LYS A 11 17.86 -1.56 -9.68
N GLU A 12 17.20 -1.82 -8.56
CA GLU A 12 16.39 -3.03 -8.38
C GLU A 12 15.04 -2.90 -9.10
N THR A 13 15.03 -3.18 -10.39
CA THR A 13 13.83 -3.00 -11.21
C THR A 13 12.92 -4.23 -11.23
N LYS A 14 13.50 -5.44 -11.09
CA LYS A 14 12.78 -6.74 -11.28
C LYS A 14 11.82 -6.72 -12.49
N THR A 15 12.25 -6.09 -13.57
CA THR A 15 11.42 -5.78 -14.76
C THR A 15 10.76 -7.03 -15.33
N PHE A 16 11.50 -8.13 -15.44
CA PHE A 16 10.96 -9.39 -15.95
C PHE A 16 9.83 -9.93 -15.07
N ALA A 17 10.01 -9.93 -13.74
CA ALA A 17 8.98 -10.38 -12.81
C ALA A 17 7.72 -9.51 -12.88
N LYS A 18 7.87 -8.19 -12.99
CA LYS A 18 6.75 -7.25 -13.21
C LYS A 18 6.03 -7.52 -14.51
N PHE A 19 6.77 -7.76 -15.61
CA PHE A 19 6.19 -8.09 -16.90
C PHE A 19 5.37 -9.37 -16.82
N VAL A 20 5.94 -10.45 -16.27
CA VAL A 20 5.24 -11.73 -16.10
C VAL A 20 3.99 -11.57 -15.23
N PHE A 21 4.09 -10.83 -14.11
CA PHE A 21 2.95 -10.57 -13.25
C PHE A 21 1.82 -9.87 -14.03
N ARG A 22 2.13 -8.77 -14.72
CA ARG A 22 1.15 -8.00 -15.50
C ARG A 22 0.52 -8.81 -16.63
N PHE A 23 1.35 -9.56 -17.36
CA PHE A 23 0.88 -10.40 -18.46
C PHE A 23 -0.08 -11.51 -17.97
N VAL A 24 0.30 -12.23 -16.93
CA VAL A 24 -0.53 -13.29 -16.36
C VAL A 24 -1.80 -12.72 -15.74
N ASP A 25 -1.73 -11.56 -15.05
CA ASP A 25 -2.88 -10.93 -14.42
C ASP A 25 -3.98 -10.52 -15.42
N LEU A 26 -3.64 -10.22 -16.68
CA LEU A 26 -4.64 -9.94 -17.72
C LEU A 26 -5.63 -11.10 -17.92
N PHE A 27 -5.14 -12.32 -17.82
CA PHE A 27 -5.95 -13.54 -18.05
C PHE A 27 -6.59 -14.10 -16.78
N LEU A 28 -6.15 -13.66 -15.60
CA LEU A 28 -6.72 -14.12 -14.35
C LEU A 28 -8.05 -13.43 -14.06
N VAL A 29 -9.00 -14.21 -13.60
CA VAL A 29 -10.28 -13.68 -13.08
C VAL A 29 -10.08 -12.92 -11.77
N ARG A 30 -11.07 -12.14 -11.35
CA ARG A 30 -11.08 -11.49 -10.03
C ARG A 30 -11.11 -12.54 -8.92
N ASN A 31 -10.67 -12.15 -7.72
CA ASN A 31 -10.58 -13.07 -6.57
C ASN A 31 -11.97 -13.51 -6.05
N ASP A 32 -13.01 -12.73 -6.32
CA ASP A 32 -14.40 -13.01 -5.92
C ASP A 32 -15.14 -14.01 -6.84
N VAL A 33 -14.57 -14.36 -7.98
CA VAL A 33 -15.19 -15.38 -8.87
C VAL A 33 -15.14 -16.76 -8.20
N PRO A 34 -16.30 -17.46 -8.06
CA PRO A 34 -16.35 -18.76 -7.44
C PRO A 34 -15.36 -19.75 -8.05
N PHE A 35 -14.70 -20.56 -7.22
CA PHE A 35 -13.68 -21.55 -7.55
C PHE A 35 -12.41 -20.97 -8.20
N PHE A 36 -12.52 -20.32 -9.37
CA PHE A 36 -11.37 -19.78 -10.13
C PHE A 36 -10.70 -18.61 -9.42
N GLY A 37 -11.44 -17.81 -8.67
CA GLY A 37 -10.90 -16.70 -7.90
C GLY A 37 -9.90 -17.13 -6.83
N LYS A 38 -10.13 -18.27 -6.16
CA LYS A 38 -9.19 -18.84 -5.19
C LYS A 38 -7.85 -19.21 -5.83
N ILE A 39 -7.88 -19.74 -7.05
CA ILE A 39 -6.67 -20.07 -7.81
C ILE A 39 -5.97 -18.78 -8.25
N ALA A 40 -6.71 -17.83 -8.81
CA ALA A 40 -6.19 -16.55 -9.24
C ALA A 40 -5.48 -15.80 -8.09
N LYS A 41 -6.09 -15.76 -6.91
CA LYS A 41 -5.50 -15.19 -5.67
C LYS A 41 -4.14 -15.81 -5.34
N LYS A 42 -4.04 -17.15 -5.37
CA LYS A 42 -2.78 -17.86 -5.07
C LYS A 42 -1.70 -17.52 -6.10
N ILE A 43 -2.07 -17.50 -7.40
CA ILE A 43 -1.13 -17.16 -8.48
C ILE A 43 -0.64 -15.74 -8.35
N ARG A 44 -1.51 -14.75 -8.12
CA ARG A 44 -1.11 -13.34 -7.91
C ARG A 44 -0.16 -13.18 -6.73
N CYS A 45 -0.50 -13.76 -5.59
CA CYS A 45 0.38 -13.71 -4.40
C CYS A 45 1.74 -14.35 -4.69
N PHE A 46 1.79 -15.51 -5.34
CA PHE A 46 3.03 -16.17 -5.71
C PHE A 46 3.91 -15.30 -6.63
N LEU A 47 3.32 -14.71 -7.66
CA LEU A 47 4.05 -13.85 -8.61
C LEU A 47 4.48 -12.53 -7.95
N ALA A 48 3.63 -11.90 -7.14
CA ALA A 48 3.95 -10.66 -6.43
C ALA A 48 5.16 -10.83 -5.49
N ARG A 49 5.28 -11.98 -4.83
CA ARG A 49 6.44 -12.34 -4.00
C ARG A 49 7.75 -12.44 -4.79
N ARG A 50 7.71 -12.59 -6.11
CA ARG A 50 8.91 -12.52 -6.97
C ARG A 50 9.31 -11.08 -7.28
N ILE A 51 8.39 -10.14 -7.12
CA ILE A 51 8.65 -8.70 -7.28
C ILE A 51 9.16 -8.12 -5.97
N SER A 52 8.52 -8.43 -4.85
CA SER A 52 8.93 -7.97 -3.52
C SER A 52 8.96 -9.11 -2.51
N ASN A 53 10.11 -9.30 -1.88
CA ASN A 53 10.33 -10.37 -0.90
C ASN A 53 9.54 -10.13 0.41
N GLY A 54 9.14 -8.87 0.67
CA GLY A 54 8.35 -8.50 1.84
C GLY A 54 6.86 -8.88 1.74
N ILE A 55 6.41 -9.46 0.62
CA ILE A 55 5.03 -9.94 0.51
C ILE A 55 4.93 -11.33 1.13
N GLU A 56 4.17 -11.45 2.21
CA GLU A 56 4.02 -12.70 2.94
C GLU A 56 3.08 -13.70 2.24
N LYS A 57 3.26 -14.97 2.61
CA LYS A 57 2.34 -16.04 2.19
C LYS A 57 0.98 -15.80 2.86
N GLY A 58 -0.07 -15.73 2.05
CA GLY A 58 -1.43 -15.44 2.54
C GLY A 58 -1.89 -14.00 2.32
N ALA A 59 -0.98 -13.08 1.96
CA ALA A 59 -1.36 -11.76 1.47
C ALA A 59 -2.32 -11.87 0.28
N VAL A 60 -3.24 -10.93 0.17
CA VAL A 60 -4.25 -10.88 -0.88
C VAL A 60 -3.86 -9.82 -1.90
N ILE A 61 -3.58 -10.24 -3.11
CA ILE A 61 -3.30 -9.33 -4.23
C ILE A 61 -4.48 -9.37 -5.19
N GLU A 62 -5.15 -8.24 -5.33
CA GLU A 62 -6.32 -8.14 -6.20
C GLU A 62 -5.93 -7.84 -7.66
N LYS A 63 -6.89 -8.04 -8.56
CA LYS A 63 -6.70 -7.83 -10.00
C LYS A 63 -6.32 -6.38 -10.30
N GLY A 64 -5.36 -6.20 -11.21
CA GLY A 64 -4.92 -4.88 -11.67
C GLY A 64 -3.96 -4.16 -10.70
N ALA A 65 -3.66 -4.72 -9.52
CA ALA A 65 -2.71 -4.12 -8.61
C ALA A 65 -1.32 -3.95 -9.24
N ILE A 66 -0.68 -2.81 -9.03
CA ILE A 66 0.67 -2.52 -9.48
C ILE A 66 1.62 -2.68 -8.29
N ILE A 67 2.47 -3.69 -8.35
CA ILE A 67 3.44 -4.01 -7.30
C ILE A 67 4.83 -3.55 -7.71
N VAL A 68 5.55 -2.93 -6.78
CA VAL A 68 6.95 -2.54 -6.95
C VAL A 68 7.85 -3.23 -5.93
N PRO A 69 9.17 -3.34 -6.16
CA PRO A 69 10.12 -3.80 -5.15
C PRO A 69 10.06 -2.94 -3.88
N GLY A 70 10.39 -3.53 -2.73
CA GLY A 70 10.38 -2.84 -1.44
C GLY A 70 9.00 -2.69 -0.77
N VAL A 71 7.95 -3.29 -1.34
CA VAL A 71 6.64 -3.40 -0.68
C VAL A 71 6.66 -4.51 0.35
N VAL A 72 6.20 -4.22 1.55
CA VAL A 72 5.88 -5.21 2.59
C VAL A 72 4.36 -5.34 2.69
N CYS A 73 3.85 -6.55 2.59
CA CYS A 73 2.44 -6.84 2.78
C CYS A 73 2.32 -8.09 3.64
N GLU A 74 1.92 -7.90 4.87
CA GLU A 74 1.81 -8.97 5.84
C GLU A 74 0.68 -9.96 5.51
N SER A 75 0.69 -11.10 6.18
CA SER A 75 -0.31 -12.15 5.95
C SER A 75 -1.73 -11.64 6.21
N HIS A 76 -2.68 -12.05 5.37
CA HIS A 76 -4.09 -11.64 5.39
C HIS A 76 -4.34 -10.14 5.12
N ALA A 77 -3.29 -9.33 4.89
CA ALA A 77 -3.46 -8.00 4.35
C ALA A 77 -3.82 -8.04 2.86
N CYS A 78 -4.48 -7.00 2.38
CA CYS A 78 -4.99 -6.93 1.01
C CYS A 78 -4.47 -5.68 0.29
N ILE A 79 -3.86 -5.89 -0.89
CA ILE A 79 -3.65 -4.82 -1.88
C ILE A 79 -4.84 -4.86 -2.84
N GLY A 80 -5.68 -3.85 -2.78
CA GLY A 80 -6.98 -3.79 -3.47
C GLY A 80 -6.89 -3.75 -5.01
N ILE A 81 -8.05 -3.85 -5.64
CA ILE A 81 -8.19 -3.83 -7.11
C ILE A 81 -7.60 -2.52 -7.65
N ASN A 82 -6.77 -2.61 -8.71
CA ASN A 82 -6.13 -1.49 -9.38
C ASN A 82 -5.30 -0.57 -8.46
N CYS A 83 -5.00 -0.98 -7.23
CA CYS A 83 -4.15 -0.18 -6.34
C CYS A 83 -2.75 -0.04 -6.91
N VAL A 84 -2.14 1.13 -6.71
CA VAL A 84 -0.77 1.42 -7.10
C VAL A 84 0.08 1.54 -5.86
N THR A 85 1.02 0.61 -5.69
CA THR A 85 1.96 0.64 -4.57
C THR A 85 3.19 1.47 -4.88
N CYS A 86 3.92 1.85 -3.86
CA CYS A 86 5.21 2.54 -3.96
C CYS A 86 6.30 1.78 -3.20
N TRP A 87 7.55 2.16 -3.44
CA TRP A 87 8.66 1.65 -2.64
C TRP A 87 8.50 2.06 -1.16
N GLY A 88 8.84 1.14 -0.25
CA GLY A 88 8.76 1.39 1.19
C GLY A 88 7.34 1.41 1.76
N LEU A 89 6.33 0.96 1.00
CA LEU A 89 4.99 0.76 1.53
C LEU A 89 4.96 -0.50 2.39
N HIS A 90 4.60 -0.32 3.67
CA HIS A 90 4.34 -1.41 4.61
C HIS A 90 2.85 -1.47 4.94
N ILE A 91 2.27 -2.64 4.78
CA ILE A 91 0.85 -2.91 5.05
C ILE A 91 0.76 -3.99 6.11
N GLY A 92 0.29 -3.61 7.29
CA GLY A 92 0.12 -4.49 8.44
C GLY A 92 -0.99 -5.53 8.25
N LYS A 93 -0.90 -6.57 9.03
CA LYS A 93 -1.78 -7.76 9.02
C LYS A 93 -3.26 -7.39 9.07
N HIS A 94 -4.10 -8.13 8.34
CA HIS A 94 -5.55 -7.97 8.24
C HIS A 94 -6.02 -6.60 7.67
N THR A 95 -5.12 -5.71 7.29
CA THR A 95 -5.49 -4.45 6.66
C THR A 95 -6.09 -4.69 5.28
N MET A 96 -7.22 -4.07 5.01
CA MET A 96 -7.94 -4.16 3.74
C MET A 96 -7.95 -2.82 3.02
N MET A 97 -7.93 -2.88 1.68
CA MET A 97 -8.02 -1.71 0.82
C MET A 97 -9.18 -1.81 -0.14
N GLY A 98 -9.89 -0.71 -0.29
CA GLY A 98 -10.81 -0.51 -1.40
C GLY A 98 -10.06 -0.44 -2.75
N PRO A 99 -10.79 -0.48 -3.87
CA PRO A 99 -10.21 -0.30 -5.19
C PRO A 99 -9.52 1.06 -5.38
N ASP A 100 -8.60 1.11 -6.34
CA ASP A 100 -8.00 2.34 -6.89
C ASP A 100 -7.19 3.18 -5.89
N CYS A 101 -6.79 2.65 -4.72
CA CYS A 101 -5.92 3.37 -3.80
C CYS A 101 -4.54 3.64 -4.41
N ARG A 102 -3.94 4.79 -4.07
CA ARG A 102 -2.66 5.26 -4.59
C ARG A 102 -1.70 5.60 -3.46
N PHE A 103 -0.47 5.11 -3.57
CA PHE A 103 0.60 5.37 -2.60
C PHE A 103 1.78 6.00 -3.31
N TYR A 104 2.27 7.14 -2.80
CA TYR A 104 3.34 7.91 -3.41
C TYR A 104 4.43 8.21 -2.39
N SER A 105 5.56 7.50 -2.45
CA SER A 105 6.70 7.72 -1.55
C SER A 105 7.69 8.77 -2.07
N PHE A 106 7.58 9.18 -3.34
CA PHE A 106 8.49 10.13 -3.95
C PHE A 106 7.87 11.51 -4.08
N SER A 107 8.70 12.55 -3.91
CA SER A 107 8.36 13.94 -4.18
C SER A 107 9.44 14.61 -5.01
N HIS A 108 9.14 15.77 -5.55
CA HIS A 108 10.09 16.64 -6.21
C HIS A 108 10.43 17.84 -5.34
N LYS A 109 11.70 18.23 -5.31
CA LYS A 109 12.13 19.45 -4.63
C LYS A 109 11.45 20.66 -5.24
N ARG A 110 11.12 21.62 -4.40
CA ARG A 110 10.62 22.91 -4.87
C ARG A 110 11.61 23.56 -5.81
N ALA A 111 11.09 24.21 -6.83
CA ALA A 111 11.91 25.07 -7.68
C ALA A 111 12.51 26.21 -6.85
N THR A 112 13.79 26.47 -7.03
CA THR A 112 14.51 27.62 -6.44
C THR A 112 15.21 28.39 -7.55
N ALA A 113 15.71 29.59 -7.27
CA ALA A 113 16.44 30.40 -8.25
C ALA A 113 17.54 29.58 -8.94
N GLY A 114 17.48 29.46 -10.25
CA GLY A 114 18.43 28.69 -11.07
C GLY A 114 18.26 27.18 -11.07
N LYS A 115 17.26 26.59 -10.34
CA LYS A 115 16.99 25.15 -10.31
C LYS A 115 15.51 24.89 -10.47
N CYS A 116 15.11 24.17 -11.50
CA CYS A 116 13.73 23.74 -11.69
C CYS A 116 13.42 22.46 -10.89
N ALA A 117 12.15 22.27 -10.51
CA ALA A 117 11.69 21.10 -9.74
C ALA A 117 12.04 19.76 -10.40
N PHE A 118 12.03 19.70 -11.73
CA PHE A 118 12.34 18.50 -12.52
C PHE A 118 13.76 17.93 -12.24
N LYS A 119 14.72 18.76 -11.87
CA LYS A 119 16.11 18.34 -11.59
C LYS A 119 16.35 17.94 -10.13
N GLY A 120 15.35 18.03 -9.27
CA GLY A 120 15.46 17.69 -7.85
C GLY A 120 14.43 16.66 -7.43
N THR A 121 14.80 15.37 -7.41
CA THR A 121 13.98 14.35 -6.77
C THR A 121 14.42 14.19 -5.32
N GLU A 122 13.47 14.16 -4.40
CA GLU A 122 13.73 13.82 -3.01
C GLU A 122 13.89 12.30 -2.87
N LEU A 123 14.59 11.87 -1.81
CA LEU A 123 14.64 10.46 -1.49
C LEU A 123 13.22 9.99 -1.13
N PRO A 124 12.88 8.74 -1.45
CA PRO A 124 11.56 8.22 -1.13
C PRO A 124 11.38 8.12 0.38
N GLU A 125 10.21 8.54 0.85
CA GLU A 125 9.81 8.43 2.24
C GLU A 125 8.84 7.26 2.40
N PRO A 126 9.18 6.24 3.21
CA PRO A 126 8.33 5.07 3.42
C PRO A 126 6.96 5.44 3.97
N ILE A 127 5.96 4.60 3.65
CA ILE A 127 4.60 4.69 4.18
C ILE A 127 4.33 3.47 5.05
N PHE A 128 3.85 3.68 6.28
CA PHE A 128 3.49 2.60 7.18
C PHE A 128 1.99 2.60 7.45
N ILE A 129 1.35 1.46 7.25
CA ILE A 129 -0.05 1.23 7.58
C ILE A 129 -0.10 0.10 8.60
N GLY A 130 -0.65 0.39 9.77
CA GLY A 130 -0.80 -0.58 10.85
C GLY A 130 -1.70 -1.76 10.49
N LYS A 131 -1.82 -2.70 11.42
CA LYS A 131 -2.74 -3.83 11.29
C LYS A 131 -4.20 -3.40 11.44
N ASP A 132 -5.12 -4.24 10.94
CA ASP A 132 -6.57 -4.09 11.11
C ASP A 132 -7.14 -2.76 10.59
N CYS A 133 -6.50 -2.16 9.57
CA CYS A 133 -6.96 -0.93 8.95
C CYS A 133 -7.95 -1.18 7.80
N TRP A 134 -8.82 -0.21 7.55
CA TRP A 134 -9.63 -0.12 6.35
C TRP A 134 -9.27 1.13 5.55
N ILE A 135 -8.73 0.96 4.37
CA ILE A 135 -8.40 2.07 3.45
C ILE A 135 -9.52 2.17 2.41
N GLY A 136 -10.29 3.23 2.47
CA GLY A 136 -11.45 3.45 1.60
C GLY A 136 -11.09 3.58 0.12
N TYR A 137 -12.10 3.39 -0.75
CA TYR A 137 -11.98 3.50 -2.21
C TYR A 137 -11.26 4.78 -2.63
N ASN A 138 -10.31 4.64 -3.56
CA ASN A 138 -9.58 5.76 -4.19
C ASN A 138 -8.92 6.73 -3.18
N ALA A 139 -8.51 6.22 -2.03
CA ALA A 139 -7.70 6.99 -1.10
C ALA A 139 -6.26 7.16 -1.63
N VAL A 140 -5.67 8.32 -1.35
CA VAL A 140 -4.28 8.64 -1.69
C VAL A 140 -3.49 8.83 -0.40
N VAL A 141 -2.31 8.20 -0.31
CA VAL A 141 -1.40 8.37 0.83
C VAL A 141 -0.04 8.84 0.33
N THR A 142 0.48 9.92 0.92
CA THR A 142 1.78 10.49 0.56
C THR A 142 2.91 9.90 1.39
N GLY A 143 4.16 10.08 0.93
CA GLY A 143 5.36 9.61 1.62
C GLY A 143 5.52 10.14 3.03
N GLY A 144 6.19 9.37 3.86
CA GLY A 144 6.47 9.69 5.26
C GLY A 144 5.32 9.46 6.23
N VAL A 145 4.11 9.14 5.73
CA VAL A 145 2.90 8.98 6.56
C VAL A 145 2.91 7.66 7.31
N ILE A 146 2.56 7.73 8.59
CA ILE A 146 2.28 6.58 9.46
C ILE A 146 0.77 6.56 9.76
N ILE A 147 0.09 5.50 9.34
CA ILE A 147 -1.30 5.22 9.71
C ILE A 147 -1.29 4.18 10.82
N GLY A 148 -1.81 4.54 12.00
CA GLY A 148 -1.90 3.66 13.15
C GLY A 148 -2.78 2.43 12.90
N GLU A 149 -2.75 1.47 13.82
CA GLU A 149 -3.59 0.27 13.74
C GLU A 149 -5.07 0.58 13.98
N GLY A 150 -5.96 -0.23 13.43
CA GLY A 150 -7.40 -0.09 13.60
C GLY A 150 -8.00 1.18 12.98
N VAL A 151 -7.26 1.85 12.07
CA VAL A 151 -7.70 3.10 11.42
C VAL A 151 -8.62 2.81 10.25
N THR A 152 -9.65 3.62 10.11
CA THR A 152 -10.46 3.71 8.91
C THR A 152 -10.12 4.99 8.14
N ILE A 153 -9.67 4.88 6.90
CA ILE A 153 -9.54 6.02 5.98
C ILE A 153 -10.79 6.07 5.09
N GLY A 154 -11.47 7.21 5.11
CA GLY A 154 -12.64 7.43 4.26
C GLY A 154 -12.30 7.39 2.76
N ALA A 155 -13.28 7.00 1.94
CA ALA A 155 -13.11 7.02 0.48
C ALA A 155 -12.77 8.43 -0.02
N LEU A 156 -11.98 8.50 -1.13
CA LEU A 156 -11.56 9.76 -1.78
C LEU A 156 -10.71 10.68 -0.88
N SER A 157 -10.15 10.17 0.20
CA SER A 157 -9.32 10.95 1.11
C SER A 157 -7.88 11.08 0.62
N VAL A 158 -7.22 12.20 0.94
CA VAL A 158 -5.78 12.40 0.71
C VAL A 158 -5.07 12.52 2.06
N VAL A 159 -4.33 11.49 2.43
CA VAL A 159 -3.62 11.41 3.72
C VAL A 159 -2.22 11.97 3.53
N THR A 160 -1.94 13.10 4.16
CA THR A 160 -0.67 13.84 4.06
C THR A 160 0.04 13.99 5.41
N HIS A 161 -0.54 13.49 6.48
CA HIS A 161 0.00 13.52 7.84
C HIS A 161 -0.32 12.22 8.55
N ASP A 162 0.40 11.93 9.62
CA ASP A 162 0.18 10.75 10.43
C ASP A 162 -1.24 10.70 10.98
N VAL A 163 -1.77 9.49 11.04
CA VAL A 163 -3.12 9.21 11.55
C VAL A 163 -3.00 8.36 12.82
N PRO A 164 -3.48 8.85 13.97
CA PRO A 164 -3.40 8.09 15.22
C PRO A 164 -4.24 6.80 15.14
N PRO A 165 -3.91 5.77 15.95
CA PRO A 165 -4.63 4.50 15.92
C PRO A 165 -6.10 4.65 16.33
N PHE A 166 -6.92 3.67 15.93
CA PHE A 166 -8.34 3.52 16.28
C PHE A 166 -9.18 4.77 15.99
N CYS A 167 -9.07 5.31 14.79
CA CYS A 167 -9.90 6.45 14.39
C CYS A 167 -10.41 6.35 12.96
N LEU A 168 -11.40 7.18 12.65
CA LEU A 168 -11.80 7.51 11.29
C LEU A 168 -11.13 8.81 10.87
N ALA A 169 -10.36 8.78 9.80
CA ALA A 169 -9.85 9.97 9.15
C ALA A 169 -10.39 10.08 7.72
N ALA A 170 -10.82 11.29 7.31
CA ALA A 170 -11.41 11.49 6.00
C ALA A 170 -11.24 12.93 5.50
N GLY A 171 -11.26 13.11 4.19
CA GLY A 171 -11.23 14.41 3.52
C GLY A 171 -9.93 14.69 2.77
N VAL A 172 -9.79 15.91 2.24
CA VAL A 172 -8.63 16.41 1.48
C VAL A 172 -8.22 17.78 2.05
N PRO A 173 -7.16 17.85 2.88
CA PRO A 173 -6.42 16.73 3.48
C PRO A 173 -7.28 15.92 4.45
N ALA A 174 -6.91 14.64 4.66
CA ALA A 174 -7.61 13.78 5.62
C ALA A 174 -7.38 14.26 7.05
N MET A 175 -8.47 14.40 7.80
CA MET A 175 -8.49 14.81 9.20
C MET A 175 -9.24 13.78 10.02
N VAL A 176 -8.83 13.58 11.28
CA VAL A 176 -9.55 12.72 12.21
C VAL A 176 -10.98 13.27 12.41
N LYS A 177 -11.97 12.43 12.14
CA LYS A 177 -13.40 12.73 12.28
C LYS A 177 -14.02 12.08 13.49
N LYS A 178 -13.49 10.94 13.91
CA LYS A 178 -14.00 10.17 15.04
C LYS A 178 -12.87 9.34 15.64
N GLN A 179 -12.80 9.30 16.96
CA GLN A 179 -11.95 8.37 17.69
C GLN A 179 -12.80 7.15 18.07
N TYR A 180 -12.24 5.95 17.94
CA TYR A 180 -12.87 4.71 18.37
C TYR A 180 -12.32 4.28 19.73
N GLU A 181 -13.10 3.55 20.48
CA GLU A 181 -12.62 2.83 21.65
C GLU A 181 -11.76 1.65 21.20
N ILE A 182 -10.70 1.37 21.96
CA ILE A 182 -9.85 0.20 21.69
C ILE A 182 -10.62 -1.03 22.13
N PRO A 183 -10.84 -2.04 21.26
CA PRO A 183 -11.55 -3.24 21.65
C PRO A 183 -10.84 -3.94 22.82
N GLU A 184 -11.63 -4.44 23.78
CA GLU A 184 -11.11 -5.25 24.88
C GLU A 184 -10.33 -6.46 24.33
N GLY A 185 -9.17 -6.77 24.92
CA GLY A 185 -8.31 -7.88 24.45
C GLY A 185 -7.58 -7.65 23.14
N TYR A 186 -7.62 -6.45 22.55
CA TYR A 186 -6.98 -6.20 21.24
C TYR A 186 -5.45 -6.41 21.26
N TYR A 187 -4.81 -6.19 22.38
CA TYR A 187 -3.36 -6.35 22.54
C TYR A 187 -2.95 -7.66 23.24
N GLU A 188 -3.91 -8.50 23.62
CA GLU A 188 -3.68 -9.82 24.21
C GLU A 188 -3.49 -10.88 23.11
#